data_7b99b5851eca3b55f32713478fd382ee
#
_entry.id   7b99b5851eca3b55f32713478fd382ee
#
_cell.length_a   1.000
_cell.length_b   1.000
_cell.length_c   1.000
_cell.angle_alpha   90.00
_cell.angle_beta   90.00
_cell.angle_gamma   90.00
#
_symmetry.space_group_name_H-M   'P 1'
#
loop_
_entity.id
_entity.type
_entity.pdbx_description
1 polymer ?
#
loop_
_entity_poly.entity_id
_entity_poly.type
_entity_poly.pdbx_seq_one_letter_code
_entity_poly.pdbx_strand_id
1 'polypeptide(L)'
;VIRFEAVSKTYGAARGATGHAALREASLEVGQGEVFGVIGASGAGKSTLIRLINGLELPTGGKVIVDGDDVAALDVAGLRALRRRVGMIFQHFNLLSSKTVEQNVAFPLKLAGRAPAEIKARTAELLARVGLSDHATKYPAQLSGGQKQRVGIARALATAPKILLCDEATSALDPETTEQILALISDLNRELGLTIVLITHEMDVVRRVCDRVAVLEGGRVVEQGPVEEVFLHPASDTARRFVGEVEEAAETALPAGMLVRLTFKGEATYKPVLGAVARETGVDYSILGGRIHKLRDTPYGQLTLALTGGDVEAAIARFEAADVRVDRLEGRV
;
A
#
# COMPACT_ATOMS: atom_id res chain seq x y z
N VAL A 1 9.43 -0.85 13.91
CA VAL A 1 8.27 -1.27 14.74
C VAL A 1 7.80 -2.68 14.38
N ILE A 2 7.82 -3.05 13.09
CA ILE A 2 7.54 -4.41 12.63
C ILE A 2 8.76 -4.89 11.84
N ARG A 3 9.23 -6.13 12.14
CA ARG A 3 10.35 -6.73 11.42
C ARG A 3 10.10 -8.22 11.19
N PHE A 4 10.29 -8.62 9.94
CA PHE A 4 10.30 -10.01 9.48
C PHE A 4 11.74 -10.40 9.17
N GLU A 5 12.21 -11.47 9.79
CA GLU A 5 13.56 -12.02 9.61
C GLU A 5 13.45 -13.43 9.02
N ALA A 6 13.64 -13.56 7.71
CA ALA A 6 13.57 -14.80 6.94
C ALA A 6 12.31 -15.65 7.26
N VAL A 7 11.16 -15.00 7.33
CA VAL A 7 9.90 -15.61 7.79
C VAL A 7 9.33 -16.55 6.76
N SER A 8 9.04 -17.78 7.20
CA SER A 8 8.35 -18.78 6.41
C SER A 8 7.05 -19.20 7.08
N LYS A 9 6.00 -19.45 6.26
CA LYS A 9 4.73 -19.98 6.73
C LYS A 9 4.22 -21.03 5.77
N THR A 10 4.03 -22.26 6.28
CA THR A 10 3.46 -23.39 5.53
C THR A 10 2.18 -23.85 6.20
N TYR A 11 1.10 -23.99 5.44
CA TYR A 11 -0.18 -24.53 5.90
C TYR A 11 -0.30 -26.00 5.50
N GLY A 12 -0.98 -26.80 6.31
CA GLY A 12 -1.37 -28.16 5.96
C GLY A 12 -0.24 -29.20 5.89
N ALA A 13 0.93 -28.91 6.51
CA ALA A 13 2.02 -29.88 6.67
C ALA A 13 1.65 -30.95 7.72
N ALA A 14 0.59 -31.74 7.48
CA ALA A 14 0.32 -32.96 8.24
C ALA A 14 1.15 -34.10 7.66
N ARG A 15 1.50 -35.10 8.49
CA ARG A 15 2.35 -36.26 8.12
C ARG A 15 2.01 -36.80 6.72
N GLY A 16 2.90 -36.56 5.75
CA GLY A 16 2.84 -37.13 4.40
C GLY A 16 2.19 -36.27 3.32
N ALA A 17 1.69 -35.02 3.63
CA ALA A 17 1.19 -34.10 2.63
C ALA A 17 2.18 -32.96 2.40
N THR A 18 2.39 -32.58 1.13
CA THR A 18 3.13 -31.35 0.77
C THR A 18 2.30 -30.14 1.18
N GLY A 19 2.68 -29.47 2.28
CA GLY A 19 2.00 -28.25 2.73
C GLY A 19 2.11 -27.11 1.71
N HIS A 20 1.12 -26.20 1.72
CA HIS A 20 1.17 -24.97 0.93
C HIS A 20 2.04 -23.92 1.63
N ALA A 21 3.17 -23.55 1.02
CA ALA A 21 4.06 -22.50 1.52
C ALA A 21 3.50 -21.13 1.11
N ALA A 22 2.86 -20.43 2.05
CA ALA A 22 2.29 -19.12 1.83
C ALA A 22 3.32 -17.97 1.95
N LEU A 23 4.37 -18.14 2.77
CA LEU A 23 5.54 -17.27 2.82
C LEU A 23 6.82 -18.11 2.81
N ARG A 24 7.87 -17.58 2.17
CA ARG A 24 9.16 -18.23 1.95
C ARG A 24 10.29 -17.24 2.23
N GLU A 25 10.89 -17.33 3.43
CA GLU A 25 12.03 -16.51 3.85
C GLU A 25 11.79 -14.99 3.62
N ALA A 26 10.55 -14.55 3.82
CA ALA A 26 10.18 -13.16 3.66
C ALA A 26 10.88 -12.30 4.71
N SER A 27 11.58 -11.24 4.25
CA SER A 27 12.25 -10.28 5.12
C SER A 27 11.80 -8.87 4.75
N LEU A 28 11.30 -8.11 5.73
CA LEU A 28 10.92 -6.71 5.56
C LEU A 28 10.95 -5.99 6.91
N GLU A 29 11.02 -4.68 6.85
CA GLU A 29 10.98 -3.81 8.03
C GLU A 29 10.06 -2.62 7.79
N VAL A 30 9.22 -2.34 8.80
CA VAL A 30 8.31 -1.18 8.81
C VAL A 30 8.74 -0.24 9.93
N GLY A 31 8.99 1.01 9.59
CA GLY A 31 9.37 2.08 10.51
C GLY A 31 8.22 2.53 11.41
N GLN A 32 8.54 3.32 12.44
CA GLN A 32 7.52 3.92 13.31
C GLN A 32 6.86 5.10 12.58
N GLY A 33 5.53 5.17 12.63
CA GLY A 33 4.75 6.25 12.00
C GLY A 33 4.67 6.15 10.48
N GLU A 34 5.26 5.11 9.89
CA GLU A 34 5.29 4.88 8.44
C GLU A 34 3.96 4.28 7.95
N VAL A 35 3.53 4.68 6.76
CA VAL A 35 2.49 3.97 5.99
C VAL A 35 3.18 3.04 4.99
N PHE A 36 3.17 1.75 5.28
CA PHE A 36 3.85 0.73 4.50
C PHE A 36 2.86 -0.09 3.67
N GLY A 37 3.02 -0.04 2.35
CA GLY A 37 2.22 -0.81 1.41
C GLY A 37 2.75 -2.24 1.22
N VAL A 38 1.86 -3.21 1.06
CA VAL A 38 2.20 -4.57 0.63
C VAL A 38 1.34 -4.92 -0.57
N ILE A 39 1.98 -5.09 -1.72
CA ILE A 39 1.32 -5.42 -2.98
C ILE A 39 1.72 -6.82 -3.48
N GLY A 40 0.92 -7.38 -4.34
CA GLY A 40 1.16 -8.70 -4.91
C GLY A 40 -0.11 -9.31 -5.49
N ALA A 41 0.02 -10.29 -6.36
CA ALA A 41 -1.10 -11.01 -6.94
C ALA A 41 -1.94 -11.74 -5.86
N SER A 42 -3.15 -12.19 -6.23
CA SER A 42 -3.94 -13.06 -5.36
C SER A 42 -3.13 -14.31 -5.02
N GLY A 43 -3.14 -14.71 -3.75
CA GLY A 43 -2.35 -15.85 -3.27
C GLY A 43 -0.86 -15.58 -3.03
N ALA A 44 -0.35 -14.35 -3.23
CA ALA A 44 1.07 -14.03 -3.01
C ALA A 44 1.53 -14.10 -1.54
N GLY A 45 0.61 -14.25 -0.58
CA GLY A 45 0.93 -14.35 0.85
C GLY A 45 0.59 -13.11 1.69
N LYS A 46 0.01 -12.07 1.09
CA LYS A 46 -0.30 -10.78 1.75
C LYS A 46 -1.13 -10.92 3.02
N SER A 47 -2.27 -11.61 2.96
CA SER A 47 -3.14 -11.81 4.14
C SER A 47 -2.47 -12.71 5.20
N THR A 48 -1.57 -13.63 4.80
CA THR A 48 -0.76 -14.40 5.74
C THR A 48 0.20 -13.48 6.49
N LEU A 49 0.85 -12.55 5.80
CA LEU A 49 1.75 -11.57 6.40
C LEU A 49 1.05 -10.75 7.50
N ILE A 50 -0.13 -10.20 7.22
CA ILE A 50 -0.94 -9.48 8.23
C ILE A 50 -1.30 -10.36 9.42
N ARG A 51 -1.69 -11.61 9.18
CA ARG A 51 -2.07 -12.54 10.25
C ARG A 51 -0.90 -12.94 11.14
N LEU A 52 0.31 -12.90 10.62
CA LEU A 52 1.52 -13.08 11.42
C LEU A 52 1.80 -11.86 12.30
N ILE A 53 1.59 -10.63 11.82
CA ILE A 53 1.80 -9.40 12.61
C ILE A 53 0.88 -9.35 13.83
N ASN A 54 -0.39 -9.73 13.69
CA ASN A 54 -1.35 -9.69 14.80
C ASN A 54 -1.40 -11.00 15.61
N GLY A 55 -0.52 -11.96 15.31
CA GLY A 55 -0.44 -13.24 16.01
C GLY A 55 -1.67 -14.14 15.82
N LEU A 56 -2.49 -13.93 14.75
CA LEU A 56 -3.55 -14.86 14.37
C LEU A 56 -2.97 -16.14 13.76
N GLU A 57 -1.80 -16.03 13.15
CA GLU A 57 -0.96 -17.11 12.67
C GLU A 57 0.42 -16.99 13.30
N LEU A 58 1.11 -18.12 13.45
CA LEU A 58 2.51 -18.13 13.89
C LEU A 58 3.39 -18.58 12.70
N PRO A 59 4.62 -18.06 12.59
CA PRO A 59 5.56 -18.49 11.57
C PRO A 59 5.96 -19.96 11.75
N THR A 60 6.27 -20.64 10.66
CA THR A 60 6.85 -22.00 10.70
C THR A 60 8.39 -21.95 10.67
N GLY A 61 8.97 -20.79 10.36
CA GLY A 61 10.40 -20.50 10.39
C GLY A 61 10.65 -19.01 10.37
N GLY A 62 11.85 -18.61 10.80
CA GLY A 62 12.19 -17.19 10.96
C GLY A 62 11.54 -16.54 12.18
N LYS A 63 11.57 -15.19 12.23
CA LYS A 63 11.03 -14.40 13.36
C LYS A 63 10.17 -13.26 12.87
N VAL A 64 9.08 -12.99 13.61
CA VAL A 64 8.22 -11.81 13.43
C VAL A 64 8.28 -11.00 14.71
N ILE A 65 8.87 -9.82 14.65
CA ILE A 65 9.01 -8.90 15.78
C ILE A 65 8.02 -7.75 15.58
N VAL A 66 7.17 -7.51 16.57
CA VAL A 66 6.15 -6.45 16.54
C VAL A 66 6.21 -5.65 17.86
N ASP A 67 6.48 -4.35 17.76
CA ASP A 67 6.64 -3.43 18.90
C ASP A 67 7.61 -3.98 19.97
N GLY A 68 8.68 -4.65 19.51
CA GLY A 68 9.72 -5.25 20.35
C GLY A 68 9.49 -6.70 20.78
N ASP A 69 8.28 -7.24 20.60
CA ASP A 69 7.95 -8.61 21.00
C ASP A 69 8.14 -9.60 19.82
N ASP A 70 8.78 -10.74 20.04
CA ASP A 70 8.75 -11.88 19.13
C ASP A 70 7.40 -12.58 19.25
N VAL A 71 6.59 -12.48 18.19
CA VAL A 71 5.20 -12.99 18.17
C VAL A 71 5.13 -14.49 18.47
N ALA A 72 6.11 -15.27 18.02
CA ALA A 72 6.15 -16.71 18.25
C ALA A 72 6.48 -17.10 19.70
N ALA A 73 7.12 -16.20 20.45
CA ALA A 73 7.47 -16.42 21.85
C ALA A 73 6.37 -16.02 22.84
N LEU A 74 5.31 -15.32 22.37
CA LEU A 74 4.23 -14.85 23.21
C LEU A 74 3.28 -15.99 23.61
N ASP A 75 2.94 -16.01 24.90
CA ASP A 75 1.83 -16.81 25.42
C ASP A 75 0.46 -16.19 25.07
N VAL A 76 -0.62 -16.85 25.52
CA VAL A 76 -1.99 -16.36 25.27
C VAL A 76 -2.24 -14.96 25.82
N ALA A 77 -1.64 -14.62 26.98
CA ALA A 77 -1.77 -13.30 27.60
C ALA A 77 -0.99 -12.26 26.82
N GLY A 78 0.22 -12.58 26.39
CA GLY A 78 1.08 -11.76 25.54
C GLY A 78 0.43 -11.47 24.17
N LEU A 79 -0.14 -12.49 23.51
CA LEU A 79 -0.89 -12.32 22.25
C LEU A 79 -2.12 -11.41 22.43
N ARG A 80 -2.84 -11.51 23.55
CA ARG A 80 -3.93 -10.58 23.86
C ARG A 80 -3.43 -9.16 24.07
N ALA A 81 -2.30 -8.97 24.75
CA ALA A 81 -1.67 -7.67 24.94
C ALA A 81 -1.19 -7.07 23.61
N LEU A 82 -0.56 -7.88 22.74
CA LEU A 82 -0.17 -7.49 21.39
C LEU A 82 -1.39 -6.98 20.59
N ARG A 83 -2.48 -7.75 20.55
CA ARG A 83 -3.70 -7.41 19.79
C ARG A 83 -4.41 -6.16 20.28
N ARG A 84 -4.14 -5.67 21.49
CA ARG A 84 -4.61 -4.35 21.97
C ARG A 84 -3.80 -3.20 21.36
N ARG A 85 -2.53 -3.44 21.02
CA ARG A 85 -1.63 -2.47 20.39
C ARG A 85 -1.69 -2.49 18.85
N VAL A 86 -2.39 -3.46 18.28
CA VAL A 86 -2.54 -3.67 16.85
C VAL A 86 -4.02 -3.62 16.48
N GLY A 87 -4.46 -2.53 15.85
CA GLY A 87 -5.80 -2.44 15.26
C GLY A 87 -5.85 -3.12 13.91
N MET A 88 -7.02 -3.61 13.50
CA MET A 88 -7.20 -4.24 12.19
C MET A 88 -8.49 -3.79 11.52
N ILE A 89 -8.36 -3.36 10.27
CA ILE A 89 -9.44 -3.03 9.35
C ILE A 89 -9.51 -4.16 8.32
N PHE A 90 -10.71 -4.70 8.10
CA PHE A 90 -10.94 -5.87 7.26
C PHE A 90 -11.62 -5.49 5.95
N GLN A 91 -11.36 -6.23 4.89
CA GLN A 91 -11.96 -6.10 3.57
C GLN A 91 -13.50 -6.12 3.60
N HIS A 92 -14.08 -7.03 4.36
CA HIS A 92 -15.54 -7.20 4.48
C HIS A 92 -16.11 -6.59 5.76
N PHE A 93 -15.47 -5.53 6.30
CA PHE A 93 -15.85 -4.78 7.50
C PHE A 93 -15.89 -5.62 8.78
N ASN A 94 -16.30 -6.87 8.74
CA ASN A 94 -16.43 -7.80 9.86
C ASN A 94 -17.14 -7.20 11.08
N LEU A 95 -18.23 -6.42 10.83
CA LEU A 95 -19.05 -5.85 11.88
C LEU A 95 -19.96 -6.91 12.49
N LEU A 96 -20.18 -6.81 13.79
CA LEU A 96 -21.14 -7.64 14.51
C LEU A 96 -22.55 -7.20 14.11
N SER A 97 -23.24 -8.01 13.29
CA SER A 97 -24.54 -7.67 12.72
C SER A 97 -25.66 -7.47 13.76
N SER A 98 -25.56 -8.16 14.89
CA SER A 98 -26.49 -8.06 16.03
C SER A 98 -26.19 -6.89 16.98
N LYS A 99 -25.19 -6.07 16.68
CA LYS A 99 -24.75 -4.94 17.49
C LYS A 99 -24.95 -3.64 16.73
N THR A 100 -25.32 -2.57 17.45
CA THR A 100 -25.35 -1.23 16.87
C THR A 100 -23.96 -0.73 16.51
N VAL A 101 -23.86 0.40 15.81
CA VAL A 101 -22.62 1.10 15.50
C VAL A 101 -21.82 1.38 16.77
N GLU A 102 -22.45 2.01 17.77
CA GLU A 102 -21.82 2.29 19.06
C GLU A 102 -21.32 1.01 19.74
N GLN A 103 -22.14 -0.04 19.72
CA GLN A 103 -21.75 -1.32 20.34
C GLN A 103 -20.60 -2.02 19.62
N ASN A 104 -20.50 -1.88 18.29
CA ASN A 104 -19.36 -2.39 17.51
C ASN A 104 -18.07 -1.68 17.89
N VAL A 105 -18.07 -0.34 18.01
CA VAL A 105 -16.90 0.45 18.39
C VAL A 105 -16.53 0.22 19.84
N ALA A 106 -17.51 0.09 20.75
CA ALA A 106 -17.29 -0.19 22.17
C ALA A 106 -16.77 -1.61 22.46
N PHE A 107 -16.93 -2.55 21.55
CA PHE A 107 -16.64 -3.97 21.80
C PHE A 107 -15.21 -4.25 22.21
N PRO A 108 -14.16 -3.73 21.53
CA PRO A 108 -12.77 -3.94 21.94
C PRO A 108 -12.47 -3.37 23.34
N LEU A 109 -13.07 -2.25 23.70
CA LEU A 109 -12.90 -1.62 25.01
C LEU A 109 -13.51 -2.47 26.13
N LYS A 110 -14.68 -3.07 25.88
CA LYS A 110 -15.31 -4.02 26.80
C LYS A 110 -14.44 -5.24 27.03
N LEU A 111 -13.86 -5.81 25.96
CA LEU A 111 -12.91 -6.92 26.06
C LEU A 111 -11.62 -6.54 26.78
N ALA A 112 -11.22 -5.27 26.71
CA ALA A 112 -10.07 -4.74 27.44
C ALA A 112 -10.37 -4.45 28.91
N GLY A 113 -11.62 -4.62 29.37
CA GLY A 113 -12.03 -4.40 30.77
C GLY A 113 -12.08 -2.92 31.18
N ARG A 114 -12.29 -1.99 30.23
CA ARG A 114 -12.37 -0.57 30.52
C ARG A 114 -13.64 -0.22 31.28
N ALA A 115 -13.59 0.86 32.09
CA ALA A 115 -14.75 1.32 32.86
C ALA A 115 -15.89 1.81 31.92
N PRO A 116 -17.17 1.62 32.28
CA PRO A 116 -18.30 2.01 31.43
C PRO A 116 -18.29 3.49 30.98
N ALA A 117 -17.88 4.40 31.86
CA ALA A 117 -17.76 5.83 31.56
C ALA A 117 -16.67 6.10 30.50
N GLU A 118 -15.51 5.44 30.60
CA GLU A 118 -14.42 5.52 29.64
C GLU A 118 -14.86 4.97 28.27
N ILE A 119 -15.55 3.82 28.26
CA ILE A 119 -16.06 3.21 27.02
C ILE A 119 -17.02 4.18 26.32
N LYS A 120 -17.96 4.79 27.07
CA LYS A 120 -18.93 5.74 26.50
C LYS A 120 -18.24 6.96 25.91
N ALA A 121 -17.33 7.58 26.66
CA ALA A 121 -16.59 8.77 26.21
C ALA A 121 -15.73 8.47 24.96
N ARG A 122 -14.94 7.40 24.99
CA ARG A 122 -14.07 7.02 23.88
C ARG A 122 -14.86 6.62 22.62
N THR A 123 -15.97 5.92 22.78
CA THR A 123 -16.82 5.54 21.66
C THR A 123 -17.44 6.78 20.99
N ALA A 124 -17.95 7.73 21.77
CA ALA A 124 -18.50 8.98 21.23
C ALA A 124 -17.43 9.80 20.50
N GLU A 125 -16.24 9.93 21.06
CA GLU A 125 -15.10 10.59 20.41
C GLU A 125 -14.74 9.96 19.05
N LEU A 126 -14.64 8.63 19.00
CA LEU A 126 -14.29 7.92 17.77
C LEU A 126 -15.38 8.02 16.70
N LEU A 127 -16.65 7.95 17.11
CA LEU A 127 -17.76 8.13 16.17
C LEU A 127 -17.80 9.56 15.60
N ALA A 128 -17.51 10.57 16.41
CA ALA A 128 -17.37 11.95 15.93
C ALA A 128 -16.20 12.07 14.94
N ARG A 129 -15.04 11.47 15.26
CA ARG A 129 -13.84 11.49 14.41
C ARG A 129 -14.08 10.88 13.02
N VAL A 130 -14.87 9.83 12.92
CA VAL A 130 -15.22 9.21 11.62
C VAL A 130 -16.49 9.75 10.99
N GLY A 131 -17.13 10.79 11.58
CA GLY A 131 -18.33 11.43 11.06
C GLY A 131 -19.60 10.58 11.15
N LEU A 132 -19.74 9.76 12.21
CA LEU A 132 -20.87 8.84 12.39
C LEU A 132 -21.62 9.03 13.72
N SER A 133 -21.54 10.21 14.35
CA SER A 133 -22.24 10.48 15.62
C SER A 133 -23.74 10.19 15.55
N ASP A 134 -24.40 10.62 14.46
CA ASP A 134 -25.85 10.46 14.25
C ASP A 134 -26.26 9.03 13.86
N HIS A 135 -25.27 8.14 13.71
CA HIS A 135 -25.51 6.74 13.33
C HIS A 135 -25.28 5.76 14.48
N ALA A 136 -24.98 6.24 15.69
CA ALA A 136 -24.58 5.43 16.85
C ALA A 136 -25.56 4.27 17.16
N THR A 137 -26.86 4.50 17.04
CA THR A 137 -27.92 3.52 17.33
C THR A 137 -28.30 2.62 16.16
N LYS A 138 -27.79 2.91 14.93
CA LYS A 138 -28.08 2.10 13.74
C LYS A 138 -27.34 0.76 13.78
N TYR A 139 -27.92 -0.22 13.07
CA TYR A 139 -27.29 -1.53 12.86
C TYR A 139 -26.51 -1.54 11.53
N PRO A 140 -25.51 -2.44 11.37
CA PRO A 140 -24.74 -2.54 10.14
C PRO A 140 -25.56 -2.68 8.86
N ALA A 141 -26.70 -3.36 8.91
CA ALA A 141 -27.60 -3.52 7.77
C ALA A 141 -28.21 -2.19 7.26
N GLN A 142 -28.20 -1.15 8.08
CA GLN A 142 -28.76 0.18 7.78
C GLN A 142 -27.70 1.17 7.26
N LEU A 143 -26.47 0.70 7.02
CA LEU A 143 -25.33 1.52 6.65
C LEU A 143 -24.89 1.26 5.20
N SER A 144 -24.39 2.30 4.52
CA SER A 144 -23.65 2.16 3.26
C SER A 144 -22.32 1.45 3.46
N GLY A 145 -21.66 1.00 2.39
CA GLY A 145 -20.33 0.39 2.43
C GLY A 145 -19.30 1.29 3.10
N GLY A 146 -19.21 2.55 2.71
CA GLY A 146 -18.31 3.53 3.30
C GLY A 146 -18.60 3.81 4.77
N GLN A 147 -19.87 3.86 5.17
CA GLN A 147 -20.24 3.99 6.59
C GLN A 147 -19.82 2.76 7.40
N LYS A 148 -20.01 1.54 6.87
CA LYS A 148 -19.51 0.31 7.50
C LYS A 148 -18.00 0.33 7.69
N GLN A 149 -17.28 0.81 6.68
CA GLN A 149 -15.81 0.94 6.75
C GLN A 149 -15.38 1.93 7.82
N ARG A 150 -16.03 3.10 7.90
CA ARG A 150 -15.78 4.09 8.96
C ARG A 150 -16.04 3.53 10.37
N VAL A 151 -17.08 2.69 10.55
CA VAL A 151 -17.31 1.94 11.81
C VAL A 151 -16.16 0.97 12.07
N GLY A 152 -15.69 0.24 11.04
CA GLY A 152 -14.54 -0.65 11.14
C GLY A 152 -13.27 0.07 11.57
N ILE A 153 -13.01 1.25 11.01
CA ILE A 153 -11.88 2.13 11.39
C ILE A 153 -12.02 2.58 12.86
N ALA A 154 -13.18 3.12 13.26
CA ALA A 154 -13.42 3.55 14.64
C ALA A 154 -13.23 2.41 15.64
N ARG A 155 -13.72 1.21 15.31
CA ARG A 155 -13.51 0.00 16.13
C ARG A 155 -12.04 -0.39 16.22
N ALA A 156 -11.28 -0.32 15.13
CA ALA A 156 -9.85 -0.63 15.12
C ALA A 156 -9.04 0.34 15.98
N LEU A 157 -9.48 1.60 16.09
CA LEU A 157 -8.86 2.65 16.90
C LEU A 157 -9.28 2.64 18.37
N ALA A 158 -10.25 1.82 18.75
CA ALA A 158 -10.85 1.88 20.08
C ALA A 158 -9.83 1.74 21.21
N THR A 159 -8.92 0.78 21.11
CA THR A 159 -7.88 0.50 22.11
C THR A 159 -6.68 1.45 22.06
N ALA A 160 -6.70 2.52 21.23
CA ALA A 160 -5.58 3.40 20.96
C ALA A 160 -4.32 2.60 20.52
N PRO A 161 -4.41 1.87 19.40
CA PRO A 161 -3.31 1.04 18.92
C PRO A 161 -2.12 1.90 18.48
N LYS A 162 -0.91 1.31 18.43
CA LYS A 162 0.28 1.89 17.82
C LYS A 162 0.39 1.52 16.34
N ILE A 163 -0.19 0.39 15.97
CA ILE A 163 -0.11 -0.20 14.63
C ILE A 163 -1.54 -0.42 14.11
N LEU A 164 -1.77 -0.04 12.87
CA LEU A 164 -3.04 -0.27 12.18
C LEU A 164 -2.79 -1.13 10.94
N LEU A 165 -3.43 -2.28 10.89
CA LEU A 165 -3.38 -3.20 9.76
C LEU A 165 -4.62 -2.99 8.88
N CYS A 166 -4.43 -2.77 7.59
CA CYS A 166 -5.50 -2.57 6.62
C CYS A 166 -5.45 -3.71 5.58
N ASP A 167 -6.37 -4.65 5.69
CA ASP A 167 -6.49 -5.77 4.73
C ASP A 167 -7.52 -5.41 3.66
N GLU A 168 -7.06 -4.97 2.50
CA GLU A 168 -7.87 -4.53 1.36
C GLU A 168 -9.03 -3.59 1.76
N ALA A 169 -8.73 -2.59 2.56
CA ALA A 169 -9.72 -1.74 3.24
C ALA A 169 -10.62 -0.92 2.30
N THR A 170 -10.31 -0.84 1.01
CA THR A 170 -11.04 -0.04 0.00
C THR A 170 -11.63 -0.86 -1.14
N SER A 171 -11.27 -2.13 -1.28
CA SER A 171 -11.62 -2.97 -2.44
C SER A 171 -13.13 -3.22 -2.66
N ALA A 172 -13.96 -2.98 -1.63
CA ALA A 172 -15.41 -3.14 -1.69
C ALA A 172 -16.16 -1.79 -1.78
N LEU A 173 -15.45 -0.69 -2.08
CA LEU A 173 -15.98 0.67 -2.08
C LEU A 173 -15.93 1.27 -3.49
N ASP A 174 -16.80 2.23 -3.74
CA ASP A 174 -16.73 3.06 -4.94
C ASP A 174 -15.53 4.03 -4.89
N PRO A 175 -15.10 4.59 -6.03
CA PRO A 175 -13.89 5.43 -6.08
C PRO A 175 -13.96 6.67 -5.17
N GLU A 176 -15.10 7.34 -5.09
CA GLU A 176 -15.25 8.54 -4.25
C GLU A 176 -15.16 8.19 -2.76
N THR A 177 -15.83 7.14 -2.34
CA THR A 177 -15.74 6.62 -0.97
C THR A 177 -14.33 6.14 -0.65
N THR A 178 -13.65 5.49 -1.60
CA THR A 178 -12.24 5.09 -1.46
C THR A 178 -11.35 6.28 -1.15
N GLU A 179 -11.47 7.39 -1.90
CA GLU A 179 -10.70 8.61 -1.64
C GLU A 179 -10.94 9.17 -0.24
N GLN A 180 -12.19 9.21 0.20
CA GLN A 180 -12.53 9.68 1.55
C GLN A 180 -11.95 8.80 2.65
N ILE A 181 -11.94 7.47 2.47
CA ILE A 181 -11.35 6.54 3.44
C ILE A 181 -9.83 6.65 3.47
N LEU A 182 -9.17 6.81 2.32
CA LEU A 182 -7.73 7.01 2.25
C LEU A 182 -7.29 8.32 2.89
N ALA A 183 -8.03 9.41 2.66
CA ALA A 183 -7.81 10.69 3.33
C ALA A 183 -7.92 10.53 4.85
N LEU A 184 -8.98 9.87 5.34
CA LEU A 184 -9.16 9.59 6.77
C LEU A 184 -7.99 8.78 7.35
N ILE A 185 -7.52 7.74 6.65
CA ILE A 185 -6.37 6.92 7.09
C ILE A 185 -5.10 7.78 7.15
N SER A 186 -4.86 8.64 6.17
CA SER A 186 -3.70 9.55 6.14
C SER A 186 -3.75 10.57 7.27
N ASP A 187 -4.92 11.14 7.57
CA ASP A 187 -5.10 12.07 8.68
C ASP A 187 -4.85 11.38 10.02
N LEU A 188 -5.38 10.17 10.20
CA LEU A 188 -5.15 9.35 11.41
C LEU A 188 -3.66 8.99 11.60
N ASN A 189 -2.94 8.66 10.52
CA ASN A 189 -1.50 8.43 10.59
C ASN A 189 -0.77 9.67 11.10
N ARG A 190 -1.06 10.82 10.50
CA ARG A 190 -0.40 12.12 10.80
C ARG A 190 -0.71 12.63 12.20
N GLU A 191 -2.00 12.56 12.62
CA GLU A 191 -2.44 13.08 13.91
C GLU A 191 -2.05 12.19 15.09
N LEU A 192 -2.09 10.87 14.91
CA LEU A 192 -1.88 9.89 15.99
C LEU A 192 -0.49 9.24 15.95
N GLY A 193 0.32 9.51 14.91
CA GLY A 193 1.63 8.88 14.73
C GLY A 193 1.54 7.36 14.53
N LEU A 194 0.42 6.87 13.96
CA LEU A 194 0.18 5.45 13.75
C LEU A 194 1.14 4.86 12.72
N THR A 195 1.70 3.70 13.01
CA THR A 195 2.32 2.87 11.97
C THR A 195 1.23 2.10 11.23
N ILE A 196 1.17 2.20 9.91
CA ILE A 196 0.11 1.57 9.12
C ILE A 196 0.72 0.55 8.15
N VAL A 197 0.19 -0.68 8.14
CA VAL A 197 0.48 -1.68 7.09
C VAL A 197 -0.77 -1.86 6.26
N LEU A 198 -0.67 -1.54 4.97
CA LEU A 198 -1.79 -1.54 4.05
C LEU A 198 -1.57 -2.58 2.96
N ILE A 199 -2.44 -3.60 2.93
CA ILE A 199 -2.51 -4.56 1.83
C ILE A 199 -3.48 -4.08 0.79
N THR A 200 -3.06 -4.06 -0.47
CA THR A 200 -3.90 -3.77 -1.62
C THR A 200 -3.33 -4.37 -2.89
N HIS A 201 -4.16 -4.50 -3.89
CA HIS A 201 -3.78 -4.73 -5.28
C HIS A 201 -4.00 -3.48 -6.15
N GLU A 202 -4.48 -2.39 -5.56
CA GLU A 202 -4.74 -1.11 -6.22
C GLU A 202 -3.52 -0.19 -6.13
N MET A 203 -2.83 0.02 -7.24
CA MET A 203 -1.62 0.83 -7.29
C MET A 203 -1.88 2.30 -6.96
N ASP A 204 -3.06 2.82 -7.29
CA ASP A 204 -3.44 4.20 -6.96
C ASP A 204 -3.52 4.43 -5.46
N VAL A 205 -3.98 3.44 -4.69
CA VAL A 205 -4.00 3.47 -3.23
C VAL A 205 -2.57 3.59 -2.69
N VAL A 206 -1.65 2.76 -3.18
CA VAL A 206 -0.23 2.79 -2.73
C VAL A 206 0.40 4.14 -3.03
N ARG A 207 0.23 4.65 -4.26
CA ARG A 207 0.78 5.97 -4.68
C ARG A 207 0.31 7.13 -3.83
N ARG A 208 -0.93 7.07 -3.36
CA ARG A 208 -1.57 8.18 -2.62
C ARG A 208 -1.15 8.24 -1.16
N VAL A 209 -1.01 7.10 -0.49
CA VAL A 209 -0.89 7.10 0.97
C VAL A 209 0.38 6.45 1.52
N CYS A 210 1.05 5.56 0.78
CA CYS A 210 2.19 4.83 1.30
C CYS A 210 3.50 5.64 1.20
N ASP A 211 4.39 5.45 2.17
CA ASP A 211 5.78 5.93 2.16
C ASP A 211 6.69 4.96 1.44
N ARG A 212 6.58 3.69 1.81
CA ARG A 212 7.33 2.58 1.26
C ARG A 212 6.40 1.44 0.90
N VAL A 213 6.87 0.55 0.04
CA VAL A 213 6.11 -0.61 -0.44
C VAL A 213 7.00 -1.84 -0.52
N ALA A 214 6.40 -3.01 -0.26
CA ALA A 214 6.97 -4.31 -0.57
C ALA A 214 6.12 -5.02 -1.62
N VAL A 215 6.77 -5.62 -2.60
CA VAL A 215 6.17 -6.42 -3.66
C VAL A 215 6.33 -7.88 -3.30
N LEU A 216 5.22 -8.60 -3.16
CA LEU A 216 5.19 -10.03 -2.87
C LEU A 216 4.88 -10.83 -4.13
N GLU A 217 5.67 -11.87 -4.37
CA GLU A 217 5.43 -12.87 -5.40
C GLU A 217 5.78 -14.28 -4.89
N GLY A 218 4.85 -15.23 -5.03
CA GLY A 218 5.07 -16.62 -4.61
C GLY A 218 5.52 -16.82 -3.16
N GLY A 219 5.08 -15.93 -2.26
CA GLY A 219 5.44 -15.93 -0.84
C GLY A 219 6.79 -15.27 -0.51
N ARG A 220 7.47 -14.65 -1.49
CA ARG A 220 8.75 -13.93 -1.29
C ARG A 220 8.55 -12.43 -1.46
N VAL A 221 9.34 -11.65 -0.74
CA VAL A 221 9.50 -10.22 -1.04
C VAL A 221 10.50 -10.11 -2.18
N VAL A 222 10.04 -9.74 -3.38
CA VAL A 222 10.88 -9.65 -4.57
C VAL A 222 11.45 -8.26 -4.78
N GLU A 223 10.80 -7.25 -4.19
CA GLU A 223 11.25 -5.86 -4.20
C GLU A 223 10.66 -5.10 -3.02
N GLN A 224 11.41 -4.15 -2.47
CA GLN A 224 10.91 -3.20 -1.47
C GLN A 224 11.72 -1.92 -1.48
N GLY A 225 11.06 -0.81 -1.20
CA GLY A 225 11.71 0.50 -1.16
C GLY A 225 10.71 1.65 -0.99
N PRO A 226 11.17 2.90 -1.07
CA PRO A 226 10.29 4.06 -1.20
C PRO A 226 9.33 3.87 -2.37
N VAL A 227 8.07 4.30 -2.19
CA VAL A 227 7.05 4.18 -3.25
C VAL A 227 7.53 4.84 -4.54
N GLU A 228 8.18 5.99 -4.42
CA GLU A 228 8.74 6.69 -5.57
C GLU A 228 9.73 5.81 -6.36
N GLU A 229 10.66 5.15 -5.67
CA GLU A 229 11.68 4.31 -6.31
C GLU A 229 11.06 3.10 -7.00
N VAL A 230 10.21 2.35 -6.28
CA VAL A 230 9.57 1.15 -6.82
C VAL A 230 8.61 1.47 -7.98
N PHE A 231 7.97 2.64 -7.98
CA PHE A 231 7.03 3.03 -9.04
C PHE A 231 7.67 3.70 -10.25
N LEU A 232 8.76 4.42 -10.05
CA LEU A 232 9.47 5.09 -11.16
C LEU A 232 10.58 4.23 -11.77
N HIS A 233 11.15 3.33 -10.96
CA HIS A 233 12.30 2.50 -11.34
C HIS A 233 12.18 1.07 -10.84
N PRO A 234 11.08 0.37 -11.21
CA PRO A 234 10.85 -1.00 -10.72
C PRO A 234 11.98 -1.93 -11.18
N ALA A 235 12.60 -2.62 -10.22
CA ALA A 235 13.70 -3.53 -10.48
C ALA A 235 13.20 -4.93 -10.85
N SER A 236 12.13 -5.40 -10.20
CA SER A 236 11.57 -6.73 -10.43
C SER A 236 10.54 -6.74 -11.57
N ASP A 237 10.43 -7.86 -12.31
CA ASP A 237 9.40 -8.04 -13.34
C ASP A 237 7.98 -7.92 -12.76
N THR A 238 7.81 -8.35 -11.52
CA THR A 238 6.53 -8.25 -10.84
C THR A 238 6.17 -6.81 -10.53
N ALA A 239 7.11 -5.99 -10.06
CA ALA A 239 6.88 -4.56 -9.87
C ALA A 239 6.57 -3.88 -11.21
N ARG A 240 7.31 -4.17 -12.28
CA ARG A 240 7.04 -3.63 -13.64
C ARG A 240 5.62 -3.93 -14.10
N ARG A 241 5.14 -5.17 -13.90
CA ARG A 241 3.75 -5.54 -14.22
C ARG A 241 2.72 -4.75 -13.42
N PHE A 242 2.95 -4.54 -12.11
CA PHE A 242 2.04 -3.78 -11.26
C PHE A 242 2.03 -2.30 -11.58
N VAL A 243 3.17 -1.73 -11.93
CA VAL A 243 3.27 -0.33 -12.33
C VAL A 243 2.73 -0.10 -13.74
N GLY A 244 2.41 -1.18 -14.48
CA GLY A 244 1.92 -1.12 -15.87
C GLY A 244 3.03 -0.75 -16.85
N GLU A 245 4.29 -1.08 -16.55
CA GLU A 245 5.40 -0.94 -17.50
C GLU A 245 5.43 -2.05 -18.55
N VAL A 246 4.77 -3.16 -18.28
CA VAL A 246 4.46 -4.18 -19.27
C VAL A 246 3.11 -3.78 -19.92
N GLU A 247 3.09 -2.67 -20.66
CA GLU A 247 2.17 -2.59 -21.78
C GLU A 247 2.59 -3.73 -22.70
N GLU A 248 1.64 -4.59 -23.08
CA GLU A 248 1.78 -5.44 -24.24
C GLU A 248 2.40 -4.56 -25.33
N ALA A 249 3.66 -4.84 -25.66
CA ALA A 249 4.23 -4.29 -26.86
C ALA A 249 3.29 -4.76 -27.95
N ALA A 250 2.37 -3.87 -28.34
CA ALA A 250 1.62 -4.09 -29.55
C ALA A 250 2.68 -4.47 -30.58
N GLU A 251 2.46 -5.56 -31.33
CA GLU A 251 3.33 -6.05 -32.40
C GLU A 251 3.44 -5.01 -33.55
N THR A 252 3.31 -3.76 -33.23
CA THR A 252 3.52 -2.63 -34.14
C THR A 252 5.01 -2.40 -34.23
N ALA A 253 5.54 -2.45 -35.46
CA ALA A 253 6.92 -2.14 -35.75
C ALA A 253 7.32 -0.83 -35.03
N LEU A 254 8.26 -0.92 -34.09
CA LEU A 254 8.76 0.25 -33.40
C LEU A 254 9.35 1.23 -34.43
N PRO A 255 9.04 2.53 -34.34
CA PRO A 255 9.63 3.51 -35.25
C PRO A 255 11.15 3.49 -35.11
N ALA A 256 11.85 3.71 -36.23
CA ALA A 256 13.29 3.87 -36.21
C ALA A 256 13.70 5.01 -35.26
N GLY A 257 14.78 4.82 -34.48
CA GLY A 257 15.27 5.85 -33.57
C GLY A 257 15.75 5.30 -32.24
N MET A 258 16.32 6.17 -31.43
CA MET A 258 16.71 5.82 -30.07
C MET A 258 15.48 5.86 -29.15
N LEU A 259 15.18 4.73 -28.54
CA LEU A 259 14.10 4.63 -27.55
C LEU A 259 14.56 5.13 -26.20
N VAL A 260 13.82 6.09 -25.66
CA VAL A 260 14.09 6.65 -24.32
C VAL A 260 12.81 6.71 -23.50
N ARG A 261 12.97 6.54 -22.19
CA ARG A 261 11.93 6.86 -21.22
C ARG A 261 12.34 8.12 -20.48
N LEU A 262 11.50 9.12 -20.54
CA LEU A 262 11.65 10.37 -19.78
C LEU A 262 10.79 10.30 -18.54
N THR A 263 11.40 10.57 -17.37
CA THR A 263 10.68 10.69 -16.10
C THR A 263 10.77 12.13 -15.60
N PHE A 264 9.61 12.78 -15.51
CA PHE A 264 9.44 14.15 -15.02
C PHE A 264 8.92 14.11 -13.58
N LYS A 265 9.41 15.00 -12.72
CA LYS A 265 8.98 15.10 -11.32
C LYS A 265 8.71 16.55 -10.91
N GLY A 266 7.68 16.75 -10.10
CA GLY A 266 7.33 18.06 -9.57
C GLY A 266 7.00 19.05 -10.70
N GLU A 267 7.54 20.27 -10.62
CA GLU A 267 7.28 21.33 -11.59
C GLU A 267 7.75 21.01 -13.01
N ALA A 268 8.76 20.15 -13.18
CA ALA A 268 9.24 19.72 -14.48
C ALA A 268 8.14 19.04 -15.31
N THR A 269 7.17 18.40 -14.65
CA THR A 269 6.01 17.73 -15.29
C THR A 269 5.17 18.68 -16.12
N TYR A 270 5.13 19.97 -15.77
CA TYR A 270 4.29 20.98 -16.44
C TYR A 270 5.09 21.93 -17.34
N LYS A 271 6.41 21.82 -17.37
CA LYS A 271 7.26 22.65 -18.22
C LYS A 271 7.26 22.12 -19.67
N PRO A 272 7.31 22.96 -20.68
CA PRO A 272 7.33 22.55 -22.09
C PRO A 272 8.73 22.07 -22.53
N VAL A 273 9.33 21.14 -21.74
CA VAL A 273 10.72 20.69 -21.93
C VAL A 273 10.91 20.00 -23.28
N LEU A 274 9.98 19.13 -23.70
CA LEU A 274 10.05 18.42 -24.99
C LEU A 274 10.21 19.38 -26.16
N GLY A 275 9.34 20.38 -26.26
CA GLY A 275 9.38 21.35 -27.34
C GLY A 275 10.61 22.26 -27.32
N ALA A 276 11.16 22.54 -26.13
CA ALA A 276 12.40 23.32 -25.99
C ALA A 276 13.60 22.52 -26.51
N VAL A 277 13.76 21.28 -26.03
CA VAL A 277 14.86 20.38 -26.43
C VAL A 277 14.83 20.09 -27.94
N ALA A 278 13.66 19.78 -28.51
CA ALA A 278 13.54 19.54 -29.94
C ALA A 278 14.00 20.75 -30.78
N ARG A 279 13.63 21.96 -30.42
CA ARG A 279 14.06 23.18 -31.12
C ARG A 279 15.55 23.47 -30.99
N GLU A 280 16.16 23.18 -29.84
CA GLU A 280 17.58 23.44 -29.58
C GLU A 280 18.49 22.43 -30.23
N THR A 281 18.08 21.16 -30.32
CA THR A 281 18.94 20.05 -30.79
C THR A 281 18.59 19.54 -32.17
N GLY A 282 17.47 20.00 -32.75
CA GLY A 282 16.96 19.55 -34.03
C GLY A 282 16.47 18.11 -34.04
N VAL A 283 16.23 17.52 -32.87
CA VAL A 283 15.71 16.16 -32.73
C VAL A 283 14.21 16.15 -32.95
N ASP A 284 13.73 15.22 -33.76
CA ASP A 284 12.33 14.85 -33.84
C ASP A 284 11.99 13.75 -32.84
N TYR A 285 10.75 13.72 -32.36
CA TYR A 285 10.31 12.69 -31.44
C TYR A 285 8.92 12.14 -31.77
N SER A 286 8.75 10.84 -31.56
CA SER A 286 7.44 10.18 -31.60
C SER A 286 7.08 9.73 -30.21
N ILE A 287 5.87 10.07 -29.73
CA ILE A 287 5.36 9.62 -28.41
C ILE A 287 4.79 8.21 -28.61
N LEU A 288 5.40 7.23 -27.97
CA LEU A 288 4.98 5.82 -28.04
C LEU A 288 4.02 5.47 -26.90
N GLY A 289 4.12 6.17 -25.79
CA GLY A 289 3.26 6.00 -24.63
C GLY A 289 3.59 7.02 -23.57
N GLY A 290 2.69 7.20 -22.62
CA GLY A 290 2.95 8.10 -21.52
C GLY A 290 1.80 8.21 -20.54
N ARG A 291 2.14 8.66 -19.34
CA ARG A 291 1.18 8.88 -18.27
C ARG A 291 1.65 10.02 -17.36
N ILE A 292 0.68 10.72 -16.78
CA ILE A 292 0.91 11.73 -15.75
C ILE A 292 0.07 11.33 -14.55
N HIS A 293 0.72 11.22 -13.41
CA HIS A 293 0.10 10.83 -12.13
C HIS A 293 0.59 11.72 -10.99
N LYS A 294 0.15 11.45 -9.77
CA LYS A 294 0.68 12.02 -8.54
C LYS A 294 1.18 10.90 -7.63
N LEU A 295 2.33 11.14 -7.02
CA LEU A 295 2.80 10.41 -5.85
C LEU A 295 2.50 11.31 -4.64
N ARG A 296 1.47 10.97 -3.86
CA ARG A 296 0.86 11.90 -2.90
C ARG A 296 0.48 13.23 -3.58
N ASP A 297 1.13 14.33 -3.22
CA ASP A 297 0.87 15.66 -3.77
C ASP A 297 1.86 16.05 -4.90
N THR A 298 2.88 15.23 -5.14
CA THR A 298 3.92 15.55 -6.13
C THR A 298 3.52 14.98 -7.50
N PRO A 299 3.31 15.82 -8.52
CA PRO A 299 3.06 15.34 -9.87
C PRO A 299 4.32 14.65 -10.42
N TYR A 300 4.12 13.61 -11.20
CA TYR A 300 5.15 13.00 -12.02
C TYR A 300 4.58 12.56 -13.36
N GLY A 301 5.43 12.54 -14.38
CA GLY A 301 5.09 12.06 -15.70
C GLY A 301 6.16 11.12 -16.23
N GLN A 302 5.74 10.08 -16.91
CA GLN A 302 6.65 9.25 -17.70
C GLN A 302 6.19 9.23 -19.14
N LEU A 303 7.13 9.46 -20.06
CA LEU A 303 6.88 9.39 -21.50
C LEU A 303 7.90 8.45 -22.13
N THR A 304 7.43 7.53 -22.96
CA THR A 304 8.28 6.70 -23.80
C THR A 304 8.30 7.31 -25.20
N LEU A 305 9.50 7.66 -25.66
CA LEU A 305 9.69 8.35 -26.93
C LEU A 305 10.65 7.56 -27.83
N ALA A 306 10.47 7.68 -29.15
CA ALA A 306 11.49 7.41 -30.12
C ALA A 306 12.09 8.74 -30.59
N LEU A 307 13.38 8.92 -30.40
CA LEU A 307 14.13 10.11 -30.84
C LEU A 307 14.79 9.82 -32.19
N THR A 308 14.60 10.73 -33.17
CA THR A 308 15.13 10.61 -34.50
C THR A 308 15.71 11.94 -35.01
N GLY A 309 16.64 11.90 -35.96
CA GLY A 309 17.24 13.12 -36.50
C GLY A 309 18.08 13.90 -35.46
N GLY A 310 18.56 15.05 -35.86
CA GLY A 310 19.27 15.97 -34.98
C GLY A 310 20.45 15.37 -34.18
N ASP A 311 20.76 16.03 -33.04
CA ASP A 311 21.75 15.54 -32.09
C ASP A 311 21.08 14.91 -30.86
N VAL A 312 20.89 13.58 -30.91
CA VAL A 312 20.21 12.82 -29.87
C VAL A 312 20.96 12.85 -28.54
N GLU A 313 22.30 12.83 -28.56
CA GLU A 313 23.09 12.91 -27.32
C GLU A 313 22.98 14.28 -26.67
N ALA A 314 22.99 15.35 -27.46
CA ALA A 314 22.70 16.68 -26.95
C ALA A 314 21.29 16.81 -26.40
N ALA A 315 20.30 16.15 -27.02
CA ALA A 315 18.93 16.12 -26.53
C ALA A 315 18.83 15.44 -25.16
N ILE A 316 19.48 14.31 -24.98
CA ILE A 316 19.56 13.59 -23.70
C ILE A 316 20.17 14.50 -22.61
N ALA A 317 21.34 15.10 -22.89
CA ALA A 317 22.00 16.00 -21.96
C ALA A 317 21.13 17.21 -21.59
N ARG A 318 20.31 17.71 -22.53
CA ARG A 318 19.35 18.83 -22.29
C ARG A 318 18.17 18.42 -21.44
N PHE A 319 17.64 17.19 -21.63
CA PHE A 319 16.62 16.66 -20.74
C PHE A 319 17.13 16.52 -19.32
N GLU A 320 18.33 15.96 -19.13
CA GLU A 320 18.95 15.82 -17.82
C GLU A 320 19.23 17.18 -17.16
N ALA A 321 19.72 18.16 -17.92
CA ALA A 321 19.92 19.54 -17.44
C ALA A 321 18.61 20.25 -17.05
N ALA A 322 17.47 19.79 -17.57
CA ALA A 322 16.13 20.28 -17.21
C ALA A 322 15.49 19.49 -16.05
N ASP A 323 16.28 18.69 -15.32
CA ASP A 323 15.82 17.83 -14.21
C ASP A 323 14.83 16.74 -14.65
N VAL A 324 15.01 16.25 -15.88
CA VAL A 324 14.26 15.12 -16.44
C VAL A 324 15.20 13.92 -16.53
N ARG A 325 14.86 12.86 -15.81
CA ARG A 325 15.64 11.62 -15.92
C ARG A 325 15.38 10.93 -17.24
N VAL A 326 16.45 10.45 -17.86
CA VAL A 326 16.42 9.75 -19.15
C VAL A 326 16.95 8.33 -18.98
N ASP A 327 16.08 7.35 -19.19
CA ASP A 327 16.45 5.94 -19.24
C ASP A 327 16.45 5.48 -20.70
N ARG A 328 17.60 4.99 -21.20
CA ARG A 328 17.69 4.42 -22.57
C ARG A 328 17.07 3.03 -22.57
N LEU A 329 16.15 2.78 -23.47
CA LEU A 329 15.48 1.51 -23.62
C LEU A 329 16.19 0.69 -24.71
N GLU A 330 16.62 -0.53 -24.38
CA GLU A 330 17.12 -1.45 -25.38
C GLU A 330 15.94 -1.92 -26.27
N GLY A 331 15.90 -1.46 -27.50
CA GLY A 331 14.98 -2.02 -28.49
C GLY A 331 15.36 -3.48 -28.72
N ARG A 332 14.46 -4.42 -28.42
CA ARG A 332 14.59 -5.75 -29.03
C ARG A 332 14.32 -5.57 -30.52
N VAL A 333 15.40 -5.63 -31.32
CA VAL A 333 15.36 -5.78 -32.78
C VAL A 333 14.76 -7.12 -33.13
#